data_1583ec588660c7905636a240906d7b11
#
_entry.id   1583ec588660c7905636a240906d7b11
#
_cell.length_a   1.000
_cell.length_b   1.000
_cell.length_c   1.000
_cell.angle_alpha   90.00
_cell.angle_beta   90.00
_cell.angle_gamma   90.00
#
_symmetry.space_group_name_H-M   'P 1'
#
loop_
_entity.id
_entity.type
_entity.pdbx_description
1 polymer ?
#
loop_
_entity_poly.entity_id
_entity_poly.type
_entity_poly.pdbx_seq_one_letter_code
_entity_poly.pdbx_strand_id
1 'polypeptide(L)'
;MRWQDKGYLLSLIKYNENSAIANFFTKDNGKVSGIIFGATSKKIKNYLFKGNKFHINFNSKQETKLGHIKIEIDCVNTPKYLDNKKKLFCVIYTMNIVELLTVENQENLNIYQLLNDFFVLLDNNDWLINFIFWELNFYKCIGYDIDFKNYVKKIIIDGEEKFIVESTNKIIPNFLINIDIYPSNKKDIVNGFNIVGDFLEKTILKSNNISIPLSRIELGNLIK
;
A
#
# COMPACT_ATOMS: atom_id res chain seq x y z
N MET A 1 23.75 -6.96 16.05
CA MET A 1 23.07 -5.74 15.63
C MET A 1 21.91 -5.47 16.56
N ARG A 2 21.75 -4.24 17.07
CA ARG A 2 20.63 -3.83 17.94
C ARG A 2 20.22 -2.42 17.55
N TRP A 3 18.91 -2.19 17.41
CA TRP A 3 18.37 -0.87 17.13
C TRP A 3 16.91 -0.78 17.60
N GLN A 4 16.40 0.45 17.65
CA GLN A 4 15.01 0.77 17.94
C GLN A 4 14.48 1.66 16.83
N ASP A 5 13.22 1.43 16.42
CA ASP A 5 12.57 2.18 15.35
C ASP A 5 11.05 2.15 15.52
N LYS A 6 10.35 2.88 14.67
CA LYS A 6 8.89 2.81 14.52
C LYS A 6 8.54 2.25 13.15
N GLY A 7 7.55 1.37 13.09
CA GLY A 7 7.15 0.77 11.81
C GLY A 7 5.75 0.24 11.78
N TYR A 8 5.26 0.05 10.57
CA TYR A 8 3.96 -0.53 10.25
C TYR A 8 4.08 -2.02 10.03
N LEU A 9 3.19 -2.82 10.62
CA LEU A 9 3.12 -4.26 10.37
C LEU A 9 2.59 -4.51 8.96
N LEU A 10 3.43 -5.08 8.10
CA LEU A 10 3.09 -5.44 6.73
C LEU A 10 2.47 -6.84 6.65
N SER A 11 3.11 -7.80 7.31
CA SER A 11 2.62 -9.18 7.35
C SER A 11 3.04 -9.91 8.61
N LEU A 12 2.31 -11.01 8.88
CA LEU A 12 2.55 -11.88 10.01
C LEU A 12 2.33 -13.33 9.56
N ILE A 13 3.34 -14.18 9.75
CA ILE A 13 3.29 -15.60 9.40
C ILE A 13 3.56 -16.41 10.66
N LYS A 14 2.69 -17.36 10.99
CA LYS A 14 2.91 -18.27 12.11
C LYS A 14 4.21 -19.06 11.90
N TYR A 15 5.10 -19.00 12.86
CA TYR A 15 6.39 -19.70 12.81
C TYR A 15 6.38 -20.99 13.61
N ASN A 16 5.87 -20.95 14.85
CA ASN A 16 5.63 -22.10 15.70
C ASN A 16 4.41 -21.84 16.60
N GLU A 17 4.20 -22.67 17.64
CA GLU A 17 3.03 -22.54 18.51
C GLU A 17 2.90 -21.18 19.20
N ASN A 18 4.01 -20.55 19.57
CA ASN A 18 4.03 -19.30 20.35
C ASN A 18 4.79 -18.16 19.67
N SER A 19 5.20 -18.30 18.40
CA SER A 19 5.98 -17.27 17.71
C SER A 19 5.48 -17.04 16.30
N ALA A 20 5.71 -15.85 15.77
CA ALA A 20 5.44 -15.49 14.40
C ALA A 20 6.62 -14.73 13.78
N ILE A 21 6.82 -14.91 12.47
CA ILE A 21 7.68 -14.03 11.67
C ILE A 21 6.81 -12.83 11.27
N ALA A 22 7.30 -11.64 11.56
CA ALA A 22 6.63 -10.39 11.22
C ALA A 22 7.51 -9.55 10.31
N ASN A 23 6.91 -8.99 9.26
CA ASN A 23 7.53 -8.02 8.37
C ASN A 23 6.99 -6.63 8.71
N PHE A 24 7.89 -5.68 8.88
CA PHE A 24 7.56 -4.28 9.15
C PHE A 24 8.19 -3.39 8.08
N PHE A 25 7.54 -2.27 7.78
CA PHE A 25 8.19 -1.15 7.14
C PHE A 25 8.48 -0.09 8.19
N THR A 26 9.76 0.14 8.46
CA THR A 26 10.23 1.02 9.52
C THR A 26 10.76 2.34 8.96
N LYS A 27 10.87 3.35 9.83
CA LYS A 27 11.27 4.70 9.44
C LYS A 27 12.71 4.74 8.93
N ASP A 28 13.65 4.21 9.74
CA ASP A 28 15.07 4.42 9.55
C ASP A 28 15.77 3.15 8.99
N ASN A 29 15.10 1.98 8.99
CA ASN A 29 15.67 0.70 8.52
C ASN A 29 14.90 0.10 7.33
N GLY A 30 13.85 0.76 6.81
CA GLY A 30 13.04 0.26 5.70
C GLY A 30 12.27 -1.01 6.04
N LYS A 31 12.17 -1.95 5.08
CA LYS A 31 11.51 -3.24 5.31
C LYS A 31 12.42 -4.16 6.10
N VAL A 32 11.92 -4.67 7.22
CA VAL A 32 12.66 -5.57 8.12
C VAL A 32 11.81 -6.76 8.52
N SER A 33 12.47 -7.92 8.66
CA SER A 33 11.85 -9.18 9.05
C SER A 33 12.42 -9.65 10.39
N GLY A 34 11.58 -10.22 11.26
CA GLY A 34 12.06 -10.82 12.50
C GLY A 34 11.03 -11.64 13.25
N ILE A 35 11.48 -12.40 14.23
CA ILE A 35 10.65 -13.29 15.04
C ILE A 35 10.11 -12.52 16.26
N ILE A 36 8.78 -12.55 16.42
CA ILE A 36 8.09 -12.11 17.63
C ILE A 36 7.78 -13.33 18.47
N PHE A 37 8.39 -13.44 19.65
CA PHE A 37 8.02 -14.46 20.64
C PHE A 37 6.77 -14.05 21.39
N GLY A 38 5.94 -15.02 21.75
CA GLY A 38 4.69 -14.76 22.46
C GLY A 38 3.62 -14.11 21.57
N ALA A 39 3.75 -14.16 20.25
CA ALA A 39 2.81 -13.57 19.29
C ALA A 39 1.37 -14.09 19.45
N THR A 40 1.19 -15.31 19.97
CA THR A 40 -0.13 -15.91 20.23
C THR A 40 -0.73 -15.57 21.59
N SER A 41 0.06 -14.92 22.46
CA SER A 41 -0.44 -14.50 23.78
C SER A 41 -1.58 -13.50 23.65
N LYS A 42 -2.55 -13.56 24.55
CA LYS A 42 -3.72 -12.63 24.57
C LYS A 42 -3.27 -11.16 24.60
N LYS A 43 -2.14 -10.86 25.23
CA LYS A 43 -1.61 -9.50 25.37
C LYS A 43 -1.14 -8.92 24.03
N ILE A 44 -0.58 -9.74 23.14
CA ILE A 44 0.06 -9.28 21.90
C ILE A 44 -0.85 -9.53 20.69
N LYS A 45 -1.49 -10.69 20.62
CA LYS A 45 -2.32 -11.14 19.48
C LYS A 45 -3.37 -10.10 19.07
N ASN A 46 -3.99 -9.44 20.04
CA ASN A 46 -5.07 -8.48 19.77
C ASN A 46 -4.61 -7.19 19.08
N TYR A 47 -3.30 -6.95 18.99
CA TYR A 47 -2.74 -5.77 18.31
C TYR A 47 -2.02 -6.10 17.00
N LEU A 48 -1.79 -7.39 16.70
CA LEU A 48 -1.04 -7.83 15.52
C LEU A 48 -1.89 -7.79 14.25
N PHE A 49 -2.47 -6.63 13.95
CA PHE A 49 -3.16 -6.39 12.67
C PHE A 49 -2.22 -5.69 11.70
N LYS A 50 -2.22 -6.15 10.41
CA LYS A 50 -1.57 -5.43 9.32
C LYS A 50 -1.99 -3.96 9.34
N GLY A 51 -1.04 -3.04 9.17
CA GLY A 51 -1.29 -1.61 9.20
C GLY A 51 -1.27 -0.95 10.59
N ASN A 52 -1.23 -1.72 11.68
CA ASN A 52 -0.95 -1.14 12.99
C ASN A 52 0.52 -0.71 13.08
N LYS A 53 0.78 0.35 13.84
CA LYS A 53 2.10 0.92 14.03
C LYS A 53 2.67 0.55 15.39
N PHE A 54 3.96 0.22 15.43
CA PHE A 54 4.65 -0.28 16.60
C PHE A 54 5.97 0.45 16.83
N HIS A 55 6.35 0.58 18.10
CA HIS A 55 7.74 0.70 18.50
C HIS A 55 8.39 -0.68 18.41
N ILE A 56 9.53 -0.75 17.75
CA ILE A 56 10.23 -1.98 17.40
C ILE A 56 11.60 -1.96 18.05
N ASN A 57 11.89 -2.99 18.86
CA ASN A 57 13.22 -3.25 19.37
C ASN A 57 13.76 -4.50 18.66
N PHE A 58 14.69 -4.31 17.75
CA PHE A 58 15.33 -5.37 16.97
C PHE A 58 16.62 -5.81 17.62
N ASN A 59 16.86 -7.13 17.64
CA ASN A 59 18.10 -7.71 18.13
C ASN A 59 18.48 -8.94 17.29
N SER A 60 19.62 -8.90 16.62
CA SER A 60 20.21 -10.06 15.94
C SER A 60 21.65 -10.26 16.35
N LYS A 61 22.04 -11.52 16.54
CA LYS A 61 23.43 -11.89 16.83
C LYS A 61 24.32 -11.88 15.59
N GLN A 62 23.74 -12.04 14.40
CA GLN A 62 24.41 -12.07 13.09
C GLN A 62 23.57 -11.31 12.07
N GLU A 63 24.22 -10.55 11.20
CA GLU A 63 23.53 -9.74 10.17
C GLU A 63 22.73 -10.59 9.16
N THR A 64 23.17 -11.82 8.90
CA THR A 64 22.55 -12.75 7.95
C THR A 64 21.43 -13.62 8.52
N LYS A 65 21.15 -13.52 9.83
CA LYS A 65 20.09 -14.31 10.48
C LYS A 65 18.89 -13.48 10.82
N LEU A 66 17.72 -14.11 10.70
CA LEU A 66 16.45 -13.55 11.14
C LEU A 66 16.55 -13.10 12.61
N GLY A 67 16.40 -11.81 12.87
CA GLY A 67 16.51 -11.23 14.20
C GLY A 67 15.27 -11.48 15.07
N HIS A 68 15.38 -11.11 16.34
CA HIS A 68 14.27 -11.10 17.28
C HIS A 68 13.69 -9.69 17.39
N ILE A 69 12.38 -9.59 17.35
CA ILE A 69 11.65 -8.34 17.45
C ILE A 69 10.81 -8.35 18.75
N LYS A 70 11.03 -7.34 19.60
CA LYS A 70 10.07 -6.97 20.65
C LYS A 70 9.30 -5.76 20.18
N ILE A 71 7.99 -5.79 20.41
CA ILE A 71 7.07 -4.75 19.95
C ILE A 71 6.31 -4.13 21.10
N GLU A 72 6.03 -2.84 20.98
CA GLU A 72 5.06 -2.11 21.79
C GLU A 72 4.15 -1.34 20.83
N ILE A 73 2.85 -1.32 21.11
CA ILE A 73 1.90 -0.63 20.23
C ILE A 73 2.13 0.88 20.27
N ASP A 74 2.28 1.51 19.10
CA ASP A 74 2.35 2.97 18.94
C ASP A 74 0.98 3.50 18.52
N CYS A 75 0.37 2.91 17.48
CA CYS A 75 -0.96 3.32 17.00
C CYS A 75 -1.78 2.13 16.52
N VAL A 76 -3.04 2.08 16.94
CA VAL A 76 -4.04 1.10 16.49
C VAL A 76 -4.81 1.70 15.33
N ASN A 77 -4.50 1.30 14.09
CA ASN A 77 -5.09 1.84 12.89
C ASN A 77 -6.21 0.94 12.32
N THR A 78 -5.87 -0.29 12.01
CA THR A 78 -6.73 -1.21 11.25
C THR A 78 -8.03 -1.59 11.93
N PRO A 79 -8.09 -1.79 13.25
CA PRO A 79 -9.34 -2.08 13.95
C PRO A 79 -10.45 -1.04 13.72
N LYS A 80 -10.12 0.21 13.40
CA LYS A 80 -11.09 1.27 13.07
C LYS A 80 -11.95 0.94 11.84
N TYR A 81 -11.46 0.05 10.95
CA TYR A 81 -12.06 -0.24 9.64
C TYR A 81 -12.68 -1.63 9.57
N LEU A 82 -12.77 -2.40 10.67
CA LEU A 82 -13.31 -3.77 10.67
C LEU A 82 -14.75 -3.84 10.14
N ASP A 83 -15.56 -2.82 10.41
CA ASP A 83 -16.95 -2.72 9.95
C ASP A 83 -17.07 -2.11 8.54
N ASN A 84 -15.96 -1.65 7.93
CA ASN A 84 -15.93 -1.09 6.59
C ASN A 84 -15.06 -1.94 5.66
N LYS A 85 -15.68 -2.92 5.00
CA LYS A 85 -14.97 -3.86 4.11
C LYS A 85 -14.09 -3.18 3.07
N LYS A 86 -14.53 -2.07 2.46
CA LYS A 86 -13.77 -1.36 1.42
C LYS A 86 -12.48 -0.79 1.99
N LYS A 87 -12.57 -0.07 3.11
CA LYS A 87 -11.39 0.51 3.77
C LYS A 87 -10.48 -0.59 4.34
N LEU A 88 -11.05 -1.65 4.91
CA LEU A 88 -10.26 -2.79 5.41
C LEU A 88 -9.46 -3.47 4.29
N PHE A 89 -10.08 -3.77 3.14
CA PHE A 89 -9.36 -4.34 2.00
C PHE A 89 -8.33 -3.38 1.40
N CYS A 90 -8.61 -2.07 1.44
CA CYS A 90 -7.63 -1.05 1.07
C CYS A 90 -6.38 -1.10 1.98
N VAL A 91 -6.55 -1.22 3.32
CA VAL A 91 -5.43 -1.40 4.26
C VAL A 91 -4.65 -2.68 3.95
N ILE A 92 -5.35 -3.81 3.80
CA ILE A 92 -4.70 -5.11 3.52
C ILE A 92 -3.90 -5.03 2.22
N TYR A 93 -4.48 -4.45 1.17
CA TYR A 93 -3.81 -4.28 -0.11
C TYR A 93 -2.58 -3.37 0.00
N THR A 94 -2.72 -2.23 0.66
CA THR A 94 -1.62 -1.28 0.87
C THR A 94 -0.43 -1.94 1.57
N MET A 95 -0.68 -2.68 2.65
CA MET A 95 0.40 -3.40 3.35
C MET A 95 1.03 -4.48 2.46
N ASN A 96 0.22 -5.20 1.68
CA ASN A 96 0.72 -6.23 0.77
C ASN A 96 1.59 -5.63 -0.35
N ILE A 97 1.17 -4.52 -0.97
CA ILE A 97 1.92 -3.94 -2.09
C ILE A 97 3.23 -3.30 -1.63
N VAL A 98 3.24 -2.69 -0.44
CA VAL A 98 4.47 -2.18 0.17
C VAL A 98 5.42 -3.35 0.50
N GLU A 99 4.93 -4.45 1.06
CA GLU A 99 5.73 -5.65 1.34
C GLU A 99 6.36 -6.22 0.06
N LEU A 100 5.58 -6.33 -1.01
CA LEU A 100 5.99 -6.94 -2.28
C LEU A 100 7.01 -6.10 -3.05
N LEU A 101 6.86 -4.79 -3.05
CA LEU A 101 7.62 -3.90 -3.94
C LEU A 101 8.76 -3.14 -3.24
N THR A 102 8.97 -3.34 -1.95
CA THR A 102 10.11 -2.74 -1.24
C THR A 102 11.21 -3.75 -0.98
N VAL A 103 12.45 -3.27 -1.01
CA VAL A 103 13.65 -4.09 -0.73
C VAL A 103 13.92 -4.14 0.77
N GLU A 104 14.42 -5.28 1.28
CA GLU A 104 14.79 -5.42 2.70
C GLU A 104 16.00 -4.56 3.08
N ASN A 105 15.96 -4.03 4.28
CA ASN A 105 17.02 -3.21 4.89
C ASN A 105 17.40 -1.96 4.07
N GLN A 106 16.50 -1.46 3.25
CA GLN A 106 16.67 -0.23 2.51
C GLN A 106 15.70 0.82 3.05
N GLU A 107 16.25 1.83 3.72
CA GLU A 107 15.44 2.96 4.20
C GLU A 107 14.80 3.71 3.03
N ASN A 108 13.57 4.14 3.22
CA ASN A 108 12.88 5.06 2.31
C ASN A 108 11.88 5.91 3.11
N LEU A 109 12.34 7.08 3.50
CA LEU A 109 11.54 8.00 4.31
C LEU A 109 10.27 8.47 3.59
N ASN A 110 10.29 8.56 2.25
CA ASN A 110 9.12 8.95 1.48
C ASN A 110 8.02 7.88 1.56
N ILE A 111 8.37 6.60 1.46
CA ILE A 111 7.41 5.50 1.63
C ILE A 111 6.87 5.48 3.06
N TYR A 112 7.74 5.69 4.06
CA TYR A 112 7.29 5.75 5.45
C TYR A 112 6.31 6.91 5.68
N GLN A 113 6.56 8.08 5.09
CA GLN A 113 5.64 9.21 5.16
C GLN A 113 4.33 8.92 4.43
N LEU A 114 4.37 8.30 3.25
CA LEU A 114 3.17 7.85 2.55
C LEU A 114 2.31 6.89 3.39
N LEU A 115 2.94 6.02 4.20
CA LEU A 115 2.20 5.15 5.12
C LEU A 115 1.55 5.93 6.28
N ASN A 116 2.19 7.00 6.78
CA ASN A 116 1.56 7.88 7.76
C ASN A 116 0.34 8.59 7.15
N ASP A 117 0.49 9.14 5.94
CA ASP A 117 -0.56 9.91 5.24
C ASP A 117 -1.72 9.00 4.81
N PHE A 118 -1.44 7.72 4.54
CA PHE A 118 -2.43 6.72 4.13
C PHE A 118 -3.59 6.59 5.13
N PHE A 119 -3.31 6.53 6.42
CA PHE A 119 -4.36 6.41 7.44
C PHE A 119 -5.15 7.72 7.61
N VAL A 120 -4.52 8.88 7.37
CA VAL A 120 -5.19 10.18 7.35
C VAL A 120 -6.15 10.27 6.16
N LEU A 121 -5.70 9.85 4.97
CA LEU A 121 -6.55 9.89 3.77
C LEU A 121 -7.75 8.94 3.87
N LEU A 122 -7.60 7.78 4.53
CA LEU A 122 -8.70 6.82 4.69
C LEU A 122 -9.87 7.38 5.52
N ASP A 123 -9.62 8.32 6.42
CA ASP A 123 -10.65 8.93 7.25
C ASP A 123 -11.46 10.00 6.50
N ASN A 124 -11.01 10.44 5.32
CA ASN A 124 -11.70 11.42 4.47
C ASN A 124 -12.85 10.78 3.67
N ASN A 125 -13.81 11.61 3.25
CA ASN A 125 -14.93 11.17 2.40
C ASN A 125 -14.45 10.72 1.02
N ASP A 126 -13.46 11.43 0.46
CA ASP A 126 -12.90 11.19 -0.87
C ASP A 126 -11.71 10.22 -0.85
N TRP A 127 -11.67 9.36 0.19
CA TRP A 127 -10.56 8.45 0.43
C TRP A 127 -10.15 7.62 -0.80
N LEU A 128 -11.09 7.24 -1.67
CA LEU A 128 -10.79 6.39 -2.82
C LEU A 128 -10.03 7.16 -3.91
N ILE A 129 -10.38 8.43 -4.15
CA ILE A 129 -9.65 9.30 -5.08
C ILE A 129 -8.25 9.54 -4.54
N ASN A 130 -8.16 9.92 -3.25
CA ASN A 130 -6.89 10.16 -2.58
C ASN A 130 -6.01 8.90 -2.57
N PHE A 131 -6.63 7.72 -2.46
CA PHE A 131 -5.92 6.44 -2.52
C PHE A 131 -5.35 6.16 -3.91
N ILE A 132 -6.04 6.48 -5.00
CA ILE A 132 -5.52 6.37 -6.37
C ILE A 132 -4.24 7.20 -6.53
N PHE A 133 -4.24 8.44 -6.03
CA PHE A 133 -3.04 9.28 -6.04
C PHE A 133 -1.95 8.77 -5.10
N TRP A 134 -2.33 8.20 -3.96
CA TRP A 134 -1.39 7.55 -3.06
C TRP A 134 -0.65 6.39 -3.77
N GLU A 135 -1.36 5.55 -4.54
CA GLU A 135 -0.74 4.49 -5.32
C GLU A 135 0.27 5.03 -6.33
N LEU A 136 -0.09 6.08 -7.08
CA LEU A 136 0.82 6.71 -8.04
C LEU A 136 2.08 7.28 -7.37
N ASN A 137 1.93 7.94 -6.22
CA ASN A 137 3.05 8.43 -5.43
C ASN A 137 3.92 7.29 -4.89
N PHE A 138 3.32 6.19 -4.45
CA PHE A 138 4.07 5.01 -4.02
C PHE A 138 4.88 4.42 -5.19
N TYR A 139 4.30 4.29 -6.38
CA TYR A 139 5.02 3.80 -7.56
C TYR A 139 6.18 4.72 -7.93
N LYS A 140 5.98 6.03 -7.83
CA LYS A 140 7.06 7.00 -8.01
C LYS A 140 8.21 6.82 -7.01
N CYS A 141 7.90 6.57 -5.72
CA CYS A 141 8.91 6.31 -4.69
C CYS A 141 9.76 5.05 -4.95
N ILE A 142 9.24 4.07 -5.71
CA ILE A 142 9.96 2.86 -6.11
C ILE A 142 10.51 2.91 -7.53
N GLY A 143 10.52 4.11 -8.15
CA GLY A 143 11.17 4.34 -9.44
C GLY A 143 10.25 4.26 -10.68
N TYR A 144 8.92 4.10 -10.50
CA TYR A 144 7.96 4.08 -11.59
C TYR A 144 7.12 5.37 -11.60
N ASP A 145 7.71 6.44 -12.13
CA ASP A 145 6.98 7.72 -12.30
C ASP A 145 6.15 7.67 -13.59
N ILE A 146 4.83 7.77 -13.46
CA ILE A 146 3.91 7.79 -14.58
C ILE A 146 3.29 9.18 -14.74
N ASP A 147 3.55 9.80 -15.89
CA ASP A 147 2.83 10.99 -16.33
C ASP A 147 1.88 10.62 -17.48
N PHE A 148 0.60 10.45 -17.14
CA PHE A 148 -0.42 10.10 -18.12
C PHE A 148 -0.53 11.11 -19.27
N LYS A 149 -0.15 12.39 -19.09
CA LYS A 149 -0.17 13.41 -20.13
C LYS A 149 0.66 13.03 -21.35
N ASN A 150 1.75 12.30 -21.11
CA ASN A 150 2.68 11.90 -22.18
C ASN A 150 2.16 10.74 -23.06
N TYR A 151 1.06 10.09 -22.65
CA TYR A 151 0.55 8.87 -23.30
C TYR A 151 -0.87 9.02 -23.88
N VAL A 152 -1.45 10.24 -23.82
CA VAL A 152 -2.83 10.46 -24.20
C VAL A 152 -2.96 11.51 -25.30
N LYS A 153 -3.98 11.30 -26.16
CA LYS A 153 -4.51 12.31 -27.08
C LYS A 153 -5.80 12.87 -26.54
N LYS A 154 -5.96 14.18 -26.70
CA LYS A 154 -7.21 14.87 -26.45
C LYS A 154 -8.13 14.66 -27.64
N ILE A 155 -9.36 14.25 -27.38
CA ILE A 155 -10.43 14.10 -28.36
C ILE A 155 -11.70 14.77 -27.85
N ILE A 156 -12.65 15.05 -28.74
CA ILE A 156 -13.97 15.57 -28.39
C ILE A 156 -14.97 14.44 -28.68
N ILE A 157 -15.73 14.02 -27.68
CA ILE A 157 -16.84 13.06 -27.77
C ILE A 157 -18.07 13.74 -27.17
N ASP A 158 -19.15 13.82 -27.94
CA ASP A 158 -20.42 14.43 -27.51
C ASP A 158 -20.27 15.88 -26.97
N GLY A 159 -19.31 16.65 -27.53
CA GLY A 159 -19.01 18.03 -27.11
C GLY A 159 -18.14 18.14 -25.86
N GLU A 160 -17.73 17.02 -25.23
CA GLU A 160 -16.86 16.99 -24.08
C GLU A 160 -15.42 16.62 -24.44
N GLU A 161 -14.46 17.27 -23.78
CA GLU A 161 -13.04 16.91 -23.89
C GLU A 161 -12.77 15.61 -23.13
N LYS A 162 -12.24 14.61 -23.84
CA LYS A 162 -11.81 13.33 -23.26
C LYS A 162 -10.38 13.02 -23.68
N PHE A 163 -9.68 12.27 -22.84
CA PHE A 163 -8.34 11.83 -23.08
C PHE A 163 -8.32 10.32 -23.37
N ILE A 164 -7.69 9.91 -24.46
CA ILE A 164 -7.54 8.50 -24.80
C ILE A 164 -6.08 8.11 -24.91
N VAL A 165 -5.76 6.89 -24.50
CA VAL A 165 -4.44 6.29 -24.75
C VAL A 165 -4.34 5.90 -26.20
N GLU A 166 -3.37 6.43 -26.94
CA GLU A 166 -3.20 6.21 -28.39
C GLU A 166 -3.13 4.72 -28.77
N SER A 167 -2.42 3.93 -27.99
CA SER A 167 -2.17 2.51 -28.28
C SER A 167 -3.38 1.59 -28.02
N THR A 168 -4.33 2.00 -27.17
CA THR A 168 -5.41 1.10 -26.71
C THR A 168 -6.81 1.68 -26.85
N ASN A 169 -6.95 2.94 -27.27
CA ASN A 169 -8.20 3.71 -27.28
C ASN A 169 -8.94 3.73 -25.93
N LYS A 170 -8.27 3.44 -24.82
CA LYS A 170 -8.86 3.53 -23.48
C LYS A 170 -9.01 4.98 -23.06
N ILE A 171 -10.20 5.34 -22.57
CA ILE A 171 -10.47 6.68 -22.01
C ILE A 171 -9.84 6.77 -20.64
N ILE A 172 -9.02 7.80 -20.44
CA ILE A 172 -8.42 8.16 -19.14
C ILE A 172 -9.31 9.22 -18.49
N PRO A 173 -9.74 9.03 -17.23
CA PRO A 173 -10.48 10.06 -16.49
C PRO A 173 -9.65 11.35 -16.36
N ASN A 174 -10.33 12.48 -16.53
CA ASN A 174 -9.70 13.80 -16.56
C ASN A 174 -8.90 14.12 -15.27
N PHE A 175 -9.35 13.63 -14.12
CA PHE A 175 -8.65 13.85 -12.84
C PHE A 175 -7.26 13.18 -12.76
N LEU A 176 -7.00 12.13 -13.56
CA LEU A 176 -5.66 11.53 -13.67
C LEU A 176 -4.71 12.35 -14.56
N ILE A 177 -5.25 13.22 -15.42
CA ILE A 177 -4.50 14.12 -16.29
C ILE A 177 -4.27 15.46 -15.62
N ASN A 178 -5.30 16.00 -14.96
CA ASN A 178 -5.23 17.24 -14.22
C ASN A 178 -5.83 17.04 -12.82
N ILE A 179 -4.97 17.14 -11.81
CA ILE A 179 -5.33 16.90 -10.41
C ILE A 179 -6.35 17.91 -9.87
N ASP A 180 -6.47 19.10 -10.51
CA ASP A 180 -7.43 20.12 -10.13
C ASP A 180 -8.87 19.79 -10.60
N ILE A 181 -9.02 18.78 -11.46
CA ILE A 181 -10.32 18.32 -11.96
C ILE A 181 -10.86 17.23 -11.05
N TYR A 182 -11.95 17.51 -10.35
CA TYR A 182 -12.66 16.51 -9.56
C TYR A 182 -13.43 15.53 -10.46
N PRO A 183 -13.44 14.20 -10.18
CA PRO A 183 -14.20 13.24 -10.98
C PRO A 183 -15.71 13.56 -10.95
N SER A 184 -16.34 13.54 -12.14
CA SER A 184 -17.73 13.92 -12.31
C SER A 184 -18.72 12.93 -11.68
N ASN A 185 -18.31 11.67 -11.52
CA ASN A 185 -19.14 10.58 -11.01
C ASN A 185 -18.32 9.42 -10.47
N LYS A 186 -19.00 8.49 -9.78
CA LYS A 186 -18.37 7.27 -9.21
C LYS A 186 -17.71 6.40 -10.29
N LYS A 187 -18.27 6.35 -11.51
CA LYS A 187 -17.75 5.52 -12.60
C LYS A 187 -16.35 5.98 -13.03
N ASP A 188 -16.10 7.29 -13.04
CA ASP A 188 -14.78 7.85 -13.34
C ASP A 188 -13.74 7.44 -12.30
N ILE A 189 -14.13 7.43 -11.02
CA ILE A 189 -13.22 7.01 -9.93
C ILE A 189 -12.87 5.52 -10.09
N VAL A 190 -13.87 4.67 -10.33
CA VAL A 190 -13.65 3.22 -10.55
C VAL A 190 -12.78 2.99 -11.80
N ASN A 191 -13.01 3.75 -12.88
CA ASN A 191 -12.17 3.69 -14.07
C ASN A 191 -10.72 4.10 -13.77
N GLY A 192 -10.51 5.18 -13.04
CA GLY A 192 -9.18 5.62 -12.60
C GLY A 192 -8.46 4.55 -11.78
N PHE A 193 -9.14 3.93 -10.81
CA PHE A 193 -8.60 2.83 -10.03
C PHE A 193 -8.19 1.65 -10.92
N ASN A 194 -9.00 1.28 -11.91
CA ASN A 194 -8.69 0.19 -12.84
C ASN A 194 -7.49 0.52 -13.73
N ILE A 195 -7.36 1.76 -14.23
CA ILE A 195 -6.25 2.21 -15.07
C ILE A 195 -4.93 2.14 -14.29
N VAL A 196 -4.92 2.65 -13.06
CA VAL A 196 -3.73 2.57 -12.19
C VAL A 196 -3.39 1.11 -11.87
N GLY A 197 -4.41 0.23 -11.73
CA GLY A 197 -4.22 -1.21 -11.58
C GLY A 197 -3.65 -1.90 -12.82
N ASP A 198 -4.12 -1.52 -14.01
CA ASP A 198 -3.57 -2.03 -15.27
C ASP A 198 -2.09 -1.66 -15.42
N PHE A 199 -1.72 -0.43 -15.02
CA PHE A 199 -0.33 -0.01 -15.00
C PHE A 199 0.51 -0.82 -13.99
N LEU A 200 0.03 -0.95 -12.77
CA LEU A 200 0.67 -1.79 -11.75
C LEU A 200 0.94 -3.20 -12.31
N GLU A 201 -0.10 -3.87 -12.81
CA GLU A 201 0.00 -5.25 -13.28
C GLU A 201 0.96 -5.39 -14.45
N LYS A 202 0.81 -4.54 -15.49
CA LYS A 202 1.53 -4.71 -16.76
C LYS A 202 2.96 -4.20 -16.72
N THR A 203 3.20 -3.12 -15.98
CA THR A 203 4.50 -2.44 -15.98
C THR A 203 5.36 -2.86 -14.79
N ILE A 204 4.76 -3.01 -13.60
CA ILE A 204 5.52 -3.26 -12.38
C ILE A 204 5.53 -4.76 -12.05
N LEU A 205 4.36 -5.38 -11.91
CA LEU A 205 4.28 -6.76 -11.41
C LEU A 205 4.76 -7.78 -12.43
N LYS A 206 4.30 -7.70 -13.68
CA LYS A 206 4.71 -8.64 -14.73
C LYS A 206 6.21 -8.60 -15.03
N SER A 207 6.81 -7.41 -15.03
CA SER A 207 8.27 -7.27 -15.24
C SER A 207 9.09 -7.90 -14.11
N ASN A 208 8.50 -8.06 -12.92
CA ASN A 208 9.13 -8.68 -11.76
C ASN A 208 8.64 -10.13 -11.50
N ASN A 209 7.85 -10.73 -12.41
CA ASN A 209 7.22 -12.04 -12.24
C ASN A 209 6.35 -12.16 -10.98
N ILE A 210 5.69 -11.09 -10.59
CA ILE A 210 4.82 -11.02 -9.42
C ILE A 210 3.36 -11.05 -9.90
N SER A 211 2.52 -11.84 -9.23
CA SER A 211 1.08 -11.84 -9.46
C SER A 211 0.39 -10.68 -8.73
N ILE A 212 -0.71 -10.19 -9.29
CA ILE A 212 -1.52 -9.15 -8.64
C ILE A 212 -2.06 -9.66 -7.28
N PRO A 213 -1.94 -8.88 -6.20
CA PRO A 213 -2.45 -9.28 -4.89
C PRO A 213 -3.97 -9.49 -4.92
N LEU A 214 -4.45 -10.60 -4.35
CA LEU A 214 -5.88 -10.90 -4.23
C LEU A 214 -6.65 -9.76 -3.54
N SER A 215 -6.03 -9.11 -2.56
CA SER A 215 -6.62 -7.94 -1.87
C SER A 215 -6.94 -6.77 -2.80
N ARG A 216 -6.18 -6.57 -3.89
CA ARG A 216 -6.52 -5.58 -4.91
C ARG A 216 -7.74 -5.99 -5.73
N ILE A 217 -7.81 -7.26 -6.11
CA ILE A 217 -8.95 -7.80 -6.86
C ILE A 217 -10.23 -7.64 -6.03
N GLU A 218 -10.18 -8.03 -4.76
CA GLU A 218 -11.31 -7.90 -3.83
C GLU A 218 -11.72 -6.43 -3.61
N LEU A 219 -10.74 -5.54 -3.41
CA LEU A 219 -11.03 -4.10 -3.33
C LEU A 219 -11.71 -3.60 -4.60
N GLY A 220 -11.21 -3.98 -5.78
CA GLY A 220 -11.80 -3.62 -7.07
C GLY A 220 -13.25 -4.11 -7.21
N ASN A 221 -13.58 -5.30 -6.70
CA ASN A 221 -14.95 -5.82 -6.69
C ASN A 221 -15.87 -5.06 -5.73
N LEU A 222 -15.35 -4.62 -4.59
CA LEU A 222 -16.12 -3.90 -3.57
C LEU A 222 -16.44 -2.45 -3.95
N ILE A 223 -15.62 -1.79 -4.77
CA ILE A 223 -15.81 -0.38 -5.14
C ILE A 223 -16.71 -0.18 -6.36
N LYS A 224 -16.92 -1.21 -7.18
CA LYS A 224 -17.91 -1.24 -8.28
C LYS A 224 -19.32 -1.07 -7.72
#